data_c801b9d6dfa7c4b0b3d2ce4ebb9e8489
#
_entry.id   c801b9d6dfa7c4b0b3d2ce4ebb9e8489
#
_cell.length_a   1.000
_cell.length_b   1.000
_cell.length_c   1.000
_cell.angle_alpha   90.00
_cell.angle_beta   90.00
_cell.angle_gamma   90.00
#
_symmetry.space_group_name_H-M   'P 1'
#
loop_
_entity.id
_entity.type
_entity.pdbx_description
1 polymer ?
#
loop_
_entity_poly.entity_id
_entity_poly.type
_entity_poly.pdbx_seq_one_letter_code
_entity_poly.pdbx_strand_id
1 'polypeptide(L)'
;MIIPKDNGYHRNFQGHDRFDVPEPIYRVTGGNGGESYLIIGSEKTALLDCGMACWSRELISNIHEKLDPLGRSLDYVLMSHTHYDHIGALPYIIDEWPEVKACGAAKALQVFGSEIARQTMRELGDNASDLYGVDFGPVKTDGLRVDIVMKDGDEIDLGDLKAVFYEAKGHTDCSASYMIEPMKVLFLSESIGQYQGPGKMDVSVLKSFDQSLEAAERMRKLGANRIVSMHYGFIPEYYNDRYFEEYIKEAGWERELIKKCIKKGLSDQEISDIHDIFYWEEDLRQAHPYDAYHMNTMITIKLVRKETEEENGKL
;
A
#
# COMPACT_ATOMS: atom_id res chain seq x y z
N MET A 1 18.83 -10.64 9.52
CA MET A 1 18.19 -11.99 9.45
C MET A 1 16.76 -11.74 9.08
N ILE A 2 16.35 -12.07 7.85
CA ILE A 2 14.96 -11.89 7.41
C ILE A 2 14.12 -12.91 8.17
N ILE A 3 13.19 -12.50 9.02
CA ILE A 3 12.23 -13.43 9.58
C ILE A 3 11.45 -14.01 8.42
N PRO A 4 11.31 -15.31 8.34
CA PRO A 4 10.42 -15.91 7.37
C PRO A 4 9.05 -15.25 7.48
N LYS A 5 8.40 -14.94 6.35
CA LYS A 5 7.01 -14.44 6.28
C LYS A 5 6.03 -15.28 7.11
N ASP A 6 6.48 -16.39 7.67
CA ASP A 6 5.71 -17.39 8.41
C ASP A 6 6.12 -17.54 9.88
N ASN A 7 6.60 -16.49 10.51
CA ASN A 7 6.89 -16.52 11.94
C ASN A 7 5.65 -16.76 12.83
N GLY A 8 4.52 -17.14 12.27
CA GLY A 8 3.24 -17.41 12.94
C GLY A 8 2.48 -16.16 13.36
N TYR A 9 3.19 -15.07 13.65
CA TYR A 9 2.58 -13.83 14.06
C TYR A 9 1.85 -13.13 12.91
N HIS A 10 2.47 -13.11 11.72
CA HIS A 10 1.91 -12.48 10.53
C HIS A 10 1.03 -13.40 9.69
N ARG A 11 1.04 -14.70 9.92
CA ARG A 11 0.21 -15.68 9.20
C ARG A 11 -1.11 -15.97 9.87
N ASN A 12 -1.10 -16.06 11.20
CA ASN A 12 -2.26 -16.44 11.97
C ASN A 12 -2.57 -15.40 13.03
N PHE A 13 -3.70 -14.73 12.87
CA PHE A 13 -4.25 -13.85 13.86
C PHE A 13 -5.45 -14.56 14.53
N GLN A 14 -5.27 -15.04 15.75
CA GLN A 14 -6.29 -15.85 16.46
C GLN A 14 -6.88 -17.00 15.62
N GLY A 15 -6.02 -17.74 14.91
CA GLY A 15 -6.44 -18.85 14.06
C GLY A 15 -6.92 -18.45 12.65
N HIS A 16 -6.83 -17.17 12.29
CA HIS A 16 -7.12 -16.67 10.96
C HIS A 16 -5.86 -16.66 10.09
N ASP A 17 -5.91 -17.28 8.92
CA ASP A 17 -4.85 -17.15 7.93
C ASP A 17 -5.04 -15.83 7.16
N ARG A 18 -4.13 -14.88 7.35
CA ARG A 18 -4.18 -13.56 6.72
C ARG A 18 -4.04 -13.58 5.20
N PHE A 19 -3.69 -14.69 4.61
CA PHE A 19 -3.59 -14.87 3.16
C PHE A 19 -4.69 -15.76 2.58
N ASP A 20 -5.63 -16.22 3.41
CA ASP A 20 -6.80 -16.96 2.98
C ASP A 20 -7.86 -16.00 2.41
N VAL A 21 -7.64 -15.58 1.16
CA VAL A 21 -8.51 -14.63 0.44
C VAL A 21 -9.63 -15.41 -0.22
N PRO A 22 -10.91 -14.94 -0.17
CA PRO A 22 -12.03 -15.66 -0.77
C PRO A 22 -11.96 -15.66 -2.30
N GLU A 23 -12.17 -16.82 -2.92
CA GLU A 23 -12.31 -16.90 -4.37
C GLU A 23 -13.48 -16.00 -4.87
N PRO A 24 -13.35 -15.39 -6.03
CA PRO A 24 -12.29 -15.52 -7.06
C PRO A 24 -11.19 -14.47 -6.95
N ILE A 25 -10.77 -14.12 -5.75
CA ILE A 25 -9.63 -13.27 -5.47
C ILE A 25 -8.45 -14.16 -5.07
N TYR A 26 -7.27 -13.92 -5.63
CA TYR A 26 -6.08 -14.74 -5.39
C TYR A 26 -4.88 -13.87 -5.04
N ARG A 27 -4.18 -14.19 -3.96
CA ARG A 27 -2.89 -13.58 -3.69
C ARG A 27 -1.86 -14.10 -4.69
N VAL A 28 -1.27 -13.19 -5.46
CA VAL A 28 -0.26 -13.50 -6.49
C VAL A 28 1.08 -12.82 -6.23
N THR A 29 1.28 -12.24 -5.06
CA THR A 29 2.48 -11.53 -4.64
C THR A 29 3.75 -12.31 -4.97
N GLY A 30 4.69 -11.67 -5.67
CA GLY A 30 5.96 -12.31 -6.08
C GLY A 30 6.94 -12.46 -4.91
N GLY A 31 7.04 -11.46 -4.04
CA GLY A 31 8.02 -11.46 -2.95
C GLY A 31 7.69 -10.49 -1.82
N ASN A 32 8.70 -9.81 -1.30
CA ASN A 32 8.52 -8.80 -0.25
C ASN A 32 7.96 -7.49 -0.81
N GLY A 33 7.45 -6.61 0.05
CA GLY A 33 6.83 -5.33 -0.32
C GLY A 33 5.32 -5.37 -0.26
N GLY A 34 4.66 -4.53 -1.06
CA GLY A 34 3.21 -4.51 -1.17
C GLY A 34 2.66 -5.84 -1.70
N GLU A 35 1.50 -6.22 -1.19
CA GLU A 35 0.79 -7.42 -1.62
C GLU A 35 0.09 -7.17 -2.96
N SER A 36 0.01 -8.20 -3.80
CA SER A 36 -0.66 -8.17 -5.10
C SER A 36 -1.77 -9.19 -5.14
N TYR A 37 -2.96 -8.77 -5.60
CA TYR A 37 -4.15 -9.62 -5.65
C TYR A 37 -4.75 -9.64 -7.05
N LEU A 38 -4.91 -10.85 -7.60
CA LEU A 38 -5.60 -11.08 -8.87
C LEU A 38 -7.08 -11.32 -8.61
N ILE A 39 -7.93 -10.59 -9.30
CA ILE A 39 -9.40 -10.67 -9.22
C ILE A 39 -9.89 -11.21 -10.58
N ILE A 40 -10.57 -12.34 -10.56
CA ILE A 40 -11.05 -13.00 -11.78
C ILE A 40 -12.58 -12.91 -11.82
N GLY A 41 -13.10 -11.87 -12.48
CA GLY A 41 -14.54 -11.78 -12.75
C GLY A 41 -14.96 -12.67 -13.93
N SER A 42 -16.25 -12.79 -14.20
CA SER A 42 -16.76 -13.65 -15.28
C SER A 42 -16.32 -13.19 -16.68
N GLU A 43 -16.08 -11.89 -16.90
CA GLU A 43 -15.72 -11.35 -18.21
C GLU A 43 -14.29 -10.80 -18.26
N LYS A 44 -13.84 -10.12 -17.21
CA LYS A 44 -12.57 -9.42 -17.12
C LYS A 44 -11.77 -9.78 -15.88
N THR A 45 -10.46 -9.51 -15.92
CA THR A 45 -9.53 -9.75 -14.82
C THR A 45 -8.85 -8.46 -14.40
N ALA A 46 -8.55 -8.32 -13.12
CA ALA A 46 -7.83 -7.18 -12.60
C ALA A 46 -6.74 -7.61 -11.61
N LEU A 47 -5.58 -6.98 -11.70
CA LEU A 47 -4.52 -7.08 -10.71
C LEU A 47 -4.55 -5.82 -9.85
N LEU A 48 -4.71 -5.97 -8.54
CA LEU A 48 -4.62 -4.87 -7.60
C LEU A 48 -3.18 -4.82 -7.05
N ASP A 49 -2.49 -3.75 -7.35
CA ASP A 49 -1.07 -3.53 -7.21
C ASP A 49 -0.19 -4.64 -7.84
N CYS A 50 1.07 -4.35 -8.08
CA CYS A 50 1.98 -5.28 -8.74
C CYS A 50 3.33 -5.43 -8.02
N GLY A 51 3.47 -4.87 -6.82
CA GLY A 51 4.65 -5.05 -5.99
C GLY A 51 5.93 -4.42 -6.56
N MET A 52 7.07 -4.88 -6.02
CA MET A 52 8.40 -4.41 -6.42
C MET A 52 8.84 -4.99 -7.77
N ALA A 53 9.63 -4.21 -8.51
CA ALA A 53 10.20 -4.63 -9.79
C ALA A 53 11.00 -5.94 -9.71
N CYS A 54 11.82 -6.11 -8.68
CA CYS A 54 12.67 -7.29 -8.51
C CYS A 54 11.91 -8.61 -8.35
N TRP A 55 10.63 -8.55 -8.01
CA TRP A 55 9.74 -9.71 -7.90
C TRP A 55 8.77 -9.87 -9.08
N SER A 56 8.98 -9.12 -10.16
CA SER A 56 8.08 -9.14 -11.33
C SER A 56 7.99 -10.50 -11.99
N ARG A 57 9.08 -11.27 -12.04
CA ARG A 57 9.09 -12.61 -12.65
C ARG A 57 8.21 -13.59 -11.90
N GLU A 58 8.32 -13.60 -10.57
CA GLU A 58 7.51 -14.43 -9.68
C GLU A 58 6.04 -14.00 -9.72
N LEU A 59 5.78 -12.69 -9.70
CA LEU A 59 4.43 -12.14 -9.84
C LEU A 59 3.79 -12.59 -11.17
N ILE A 60 4.48 -12.43 -12.30
CA ILE A 60 4.00 -12.82 -13.63
C ILE A 60 3.73 -14.33 -13.67
N SER A 61 4.65 -15.15 -13.14
CA SER A 61 4.48 -16.60 -13.05
C SER A 61 3.23 -16.98 -12.23
N ASN A 62 3.01 -16.32 -11.09
CA ASN A 62 1.84 -16.56 -10.24
C ASN A 62 0.52 -16.16 -10.92
N ILE A 63 0.54 -15.10 -11.74
CA ILE A 63 -0.63 -14.69 -12.53
C ILE A 63 -0.92 -15.72 -13.64
N HIS A 64 0.10 -16.16 -14.39
CA HIS A 64 -0.04 -17.19 -15.40
C HIS A 64 -0.61 -18.50 -14.82
N GLU A 65 -0.14 -18.92 -13.64
CA GLU A 65 -0.68 -20.11 -12.96
C GLU A 65 -2.21 -20.05 -12.79
N LYS A 66 -2.77 -18.87 -12.60
CA LYS A 66 -4.22 -18.67 -12.42
C LYS A 66 -4.95 -18.42 -13.74
N LEU A 67 -4.36 -17.71 -14.69
CA LEU A 67 -5.04 -17.30 -15.92
C LEU A 67 -4.92 -18.31 -17.07
N ASP A 68 -3.78 -18.97 -17.24
CA ASP A 68 -3.52 -19.88 -18.36
C ASP A 68 -4.48 -21.07 -18.40
N PRO A 69 -4.81 -21.74 -17.25
CA PRO A 69 -5.80 -22.83 -17.26
C PRO A 69 -7.21 -22.40 -17.70
N LEU A 70 -7.49 -21.10 -17.59
CA LEU A 70 -8.77 -20.50 -17.97
C LEU A 70 -8.76 -19.95 -19.41
N GLY A 71 -7.60 -19.94 -20.08
CA GLY A 71 -7.41 -19.32 -21.40
C GLY A 71 -7.66 -17.81 -21.36
N ARG A 72 -7.34 -17.14 -20.22
CA ARG A 72 -7.61 -15.71 -20.00
C ARG A 72 -6.32 -14.89 -19.99
N SER A 73 -6.46 -13.59 -20.14
CA SER A 73 -5.40 -12.60 -20.08
C SER A 73 -5.65 -11.62 -18.95
N LEU A 74 -4.65 -10.80 -18.58
CA LEU A 74 -4.82 -9.70 -17.64
C LEU A 74 -5.37 -8.48 -18.37
N ASP A 75 -6.52 -7.96 -17.91
CA ASP A 75 -7.20 -6.80 -18.53
C ASP A 75 -6.84 -5.48 -17.85
N TYR A 76 -6.74 -5.47 -16.51
CA TYR A 76 -6.52 -4.24 -15.73
C TYR A 76 -5.45 -4.41 -14.66
N VAL A 77 -4.71 -3.31 -14.40
CA VAL A 77 -3.95 -3.10 -13.16
C VAL A 77 -4.60 -1.95 -12.40
N LEU A 78 -5.06 -2.22 -11.19
CA LEU A 78 -5.67 -1.25 -10.28
C LEU A 78 -4.60 -0.77 -9.30
N MET A 79 -4.23 0.51 -9.36
CA MET A 79 -3.16 1.04 -8.52
C MET A 79 -3.71 1.67 -7.26
N SER A 80 -3.26 1.20 -6.10
CA SER A 80 -3.57 1.84 -4.82
C SER A 80 -2.86 3.20 -4.69
N HIS A 81 -1.60 3.27 -5.10
CA HIS A 81 -0.79 4.49 -5.18
C HIS A 81 0.51 4.25 -5.97
N THR A 82 1.43 5.22 -6.00
CA THR A 82 2.59 5.21 -6.91
C THR A 82 3.92 4.87 -6.25
N HIS A 83 3.97 4.28 -5.07
CA HIS A 83 5.23 3.85 -4.47
C HIS A 83 5.80 2.63 -5.18
N TYR A 84 7.12 2.52 -5.17
CA TYR A 84 7.90 1.53 -5.92
C TYR A 84 7.60 0.08 -5.52
N ASP A 85 7.18 -0.13 -4.29
CA ASP A 85 6.85 -1.43 -3.73
C ASP A 85 5.40 -1.87 -4.00
N HIS A 86 4.59 -0.99 -4.63
CA HIS A 86 3.23 -1.27 -5.09
C HIS A 86 3.12 -1.34 -6.61
N ILE A 87 3.88 -0.49 -7.33
CA ILE A 87 3.76 -0.40 -8.79
C ILE A 87 5.09 -0.61 -9.53
N GLY A 88 6.14 -1.00 -8.82
CA GLY A 88 7.46 -1.19 -9.42
C GLY A 88 7.48 -2.22 -10.53
N ALA A 89 6.66 -3.27 -10.45
CA ALA A 89 6.56 -4.28 -11.51
C ALA A 89 5.66 -3.87 -12.68
N LEU A 90 4.95 -2.73 -12.66
CA LEU A 90 4.03 -2.32 -13.72
C LEU A 90 4.65 -2.32 -15.14
N PRO A 91 5.89 -1.81 -15.38
CA PRO A 91 6.49 -1.86 -16.69
C PRO A 91 6.69 -3.29 -17.23
N TYR A 92 6.93 -4.26 -16.36
CA TYR A 92 7.13 -5.68 -16.70
C TYR A 92 5.78 -6.37 -16.95
N ILE A 93 4.74 -6.02 -16.21
CA ILE A 93 3.36 -6.46 -16.46
C ILE A 93 2.88 -5.97 -17.84
N ILE A 94 3.20 -4.72 -18.20
CA ILE A 94 2.85 -4.15 -19.51
C ILE A 94 3.62 -4.85 -20.66
N ASP A 95 4.87 -5.22 -20.43
CA ASP A 95 5.63 -5.99 -21.44
C ASP A 95 5.02 -7.37 -21.67
N GLU A 96 4.53 -8.05 -20.61
CA GLU A 96 3.90 -9.38 -20.71
C GLU A 96 2.47 -9.30 -21.28
N TRP A 97 1.68 -8.31 -20.85
CA TRP A 97 0.31 -8.08 -21.34
C TRP A 97 0.17 -6.68 -21.94
N PRO A 98 0.57 -6.46 -23.23
CA PRO A 98 0.60 -5.11 -23.84
C PRO A 98 -0.77 -4.39 -23.88
N GLU A 99 -1.87 -5.16 -23.89
CA GLU A 99 -3.23 -4.62 -23.92
C GLU A 99 -3.78 -4.26 -22.53
N VAL A 100 -3.06 -4.59 -21.45
CA VAL A 100 -3.47 -4.28 -20.08
C VAL A 100 -3.65 -2.78 -19.89
N LYS A 101 -4.68 -2.38 -19.16
CA LYS A 101 -4.97 -0.98 -18.82
C LYS A 101 -4.61 -0.68 -17.37
N ALA A 102 -3.70 0.25 -17.16
CA ALA A 102 -3.35 0.76 -15.84
C ALA A 102 -4.39 1.80 -15.39
N CYS A 103 -5.04 1.54 -14.24
CA CYS A 103 -6.10 2.36 -13.67
C CYS A 103 -5.62 3.01 -12.38
N GLY A 104 -5.81 4.32 -12.21
CA GLY A 104 -5.36 5.02 -11.00
C GLY A 104 -5.81 6.46 -10.94
N ALA A 105 -5.53 7.12 -9.82
CA ALA A 105 -5.89 8.52 -9.60
C ALA A 105 -5.17 9.47 -10.59
N ALA A 106 -5.80 10.60 -10.92
CA ALA A 106 -5.22 11.62 -11.81
C ALA A 106 -3.82 12.10 -11.36
N LYS A 107 -3.56 12.12 -10.06
CA LYS A 107 -2.26 12.53 -9.52
C LYS A 107 -1.13 11.57 -9.91
N ALA A 108 -1.42 10.29 -10.12
CA ALA A 108 -0.44 9.30 -10.58
C ALA A 108 0.18 9.68 -11.94
N LEU A 109 -0.60 10.27 -12.87
CA LEU A 109 -0.07 10.80 -14.13
C LEU A 109 1.06 11.82 -13.93
N GLN A 110 0.89 12.72 -12.95
CA GLN A 110 1.89 13.74 -12.66
C GLN A 110 3.15 13.12 -12.05
N VAL A 111 2.99 12.11 -11.20
CA VAL A 111 4.11 11.37 -10.59
C VAL A 111 4.90 10.64 -11.66
N PHE A 112 4.24 9.90 -12.53
CA PHE A 112 4.89 9.16 -13.62
C PHE A 112 5.51 10.08 -14.69
N GLY A 113 4.99 11.29 -14.87
CA GLY A 113 5.58 12.33 -15.72
C GLY A 113 6.83 12.99 -15.12
N SER A 114 7.09 12.83 -13.83
CA SER A 114 8.23 13.43 -13.14
C SER A 114 9.48 12.54 -13.22
N GLU A 115 10.56 13.04 -13.85
CA GLU A 115 11.83 12.31 -13.89
C GLU A 115 12.42 12.08 -12.49
N ILE A 116 12.29 13.06 -11.60
CA ILE A 116 12.75 12.94 -10.21
C ILE A 116 12.02 11.79 -9.52
N ALA A 117 10.70 11.69 -9.66
CA ALA A 117 9.93 10.60 -9.05
C ALA A 117 10.33 9.24 -9.64
N ARG A 118 10.48 9.14 -10.96
CA ARG A 118 10.95 7.90 -11.60
C ARG A 118 12.35 7.50 -11.18
N GLN A 119 13.26 8.46 -11.03
CA GLN A 119 14.60 8.21 -10.51
C GLN A 119 14.56 7.68 -9.09
N THR A 120 13.78 8.30 -8.21
CA THR A 120 13.59 7.81 -6.83
C THR A 120 13.04 6.38 -6.80
N MET A 121 12.07 6.06 -7.68
CA MET A 121 11.55 4.70 -7.79
C MET A 121 12.61 3.69 -8.24
N ARG A 122 13.49 4.08 -9.20
CA ARG A 122 14.62 3.23 -9.62
C ARG A 122 15.58 2.97 -8.46
N GLU A 123 16.03 4.04 -7.80
CA GLU A 123 17.00 3.95 -6.70
C GLU A 123 16.47 3.10 -5.54
N LEU A 124 15.22 3.30 -5.14
CA LEU A 124 14.59 2.49 -4.09
C LEU A 124 14.38 1.05 -4.52
N GLY A 125 14.01 0.81 -5.78
CA GLY A 125 13.85 -0.54 -6.32
C GLY A 125 15.17 -1.28 -6.47
N ASP A 126 16.24 -0.61 -6.90
CA ASP A 126 17.59 -1.19 -6.98
C ASP A 126 18.12 -1.52 -5.59
N ASN A 127 17.98 -0.60 -4.62
CA ASN A 127 18.34 -0.84 -3.22
C ASN A 127 17.56 -2.03 -2.61
N ALA A 128 16.29 -2.17 -2.94
CA ALA A 128 15.48 -3.31 -2.49
C ALA A 128 15.98 -4.62 -3.11
N SER A 129 16.35 -4.63 -4.40
CA SER A 129 16.94 -5.80 -5.06
C SER A 129 18.22 -6.25 -4.35
N ASP A 130 19.10 -5.32 -4.01
CA ASP A 130 20.34 -5.59 -3.29
C ASP A 130 20.07 -6.12 -1.88
N LEU A 131 19.14 -5.49 -1.16
CA LEU A 131 18.75 -5.88 0.21
C LEU A 131 18.21 -7.31 0.27
N TYR A 132 17.40 -7.70 -0.71
CA TYR A 132 16.79 -9.03 -0.76
C TYR A 132 17.67 -10.06 -1.48
N GLY A 133 18.84 -9.65 -1.97
CA GLY A 133 19.79 -10.53 -2.67
C GLY A 133 19.26 -11.06 -3.99
N VAL A 134 18.43 -10.28 -4.70
CA VAL A 134 17.86 -10.62 -5.99
C VAL A 134 18.73 -10.05 -7.10
N ASP A 135 19.33 -10.90 -7.93
CA ASP A 135 20.05 -10.48 -9.12
C ASP A 135 19.06 -10.11 -10.24
N PHE A 136 18.63 -8.86 -10.24
CA PHE A 136 17.58 -8.36 -11.12
C PHE A 136 18.10 -7.43 -12.23
N GLY A 137 19.14 -6.65 -11.94
CA GLY A 137 19.65 -5.57 -12.79
C GLY A 137 18.88 -4.25 -12.55
N PRO A 138 19.19 -3.20 -13.33
CA PRO A 138 18.59 -1.88 -13.13
C PRO A 138 17.07 -1.89 -13.28
N VAL A 139 16.36 -1.29 -12.33
CA VAL A 139 14.91 -1.19 -12.35
C VAL A 139 14.43 -0.31 -13.52
N LYS A 140 13.47 -0.83 -14.28
CA LYS A 140 12.82 -0.14 -15.39
C LYS A 140 11.66 0.72 -14.87
N THR A 141 11.64 2.00 -15.27
CA THR A 141 10.51 2.91 -15.02
C THR A 141 9.89 3.47 -16.30
N ASP A 142 10.48 3.16 -17.45
CA ASP A 142 9.87 3.43 -18.75
C ASP A 142 8.66 2.52 -18.93
N GLY A 143 7.54 3.09 -19.34
CA GLY A 143 6.28 2.36 -19.43
C GLY A 143 5.33 2.58 -18.24
N LEU A 144 5.78 3.23 -17.14
CA LEU A 144 4.86 3.70 -16.10
C LEU A 144 3.82 4.65 -16.71
N ARG A 145 2.54 4.28 -16.62
CA ARG A 145 1.44 5.02 -17.24
C ARG A 145 0.14 4.86 -16.46
N VAL A 146 -0.81 5.74 -16.73
CA VAL A 146 -2.22 5.62 -16.35
C VAL A 146 -3.04 5.69 -17.62
N ASP A 147 -3.68 4.59 -17.98
CA ASP A 147 -4.55 4.51 -19.17
C ASP A 147 -5.97 4.97 -18.85
N ILE A 148 -6.45 4.66 -17.63
CA ILE A 148 -7.77 5.02 -17.14
C ILE A 148 -7.61 5.84 -15.86
N VAL A 149 -7.97 7.11 -15.94
CA VAL A 149 -7.97 8.00 -14.77
C VAL A 149 -9.25 7.80 -14.00
N MET A 150 -9.11 7.32 -12.77
CA MET A 150 -10.21 7.03 -11.85
C MET A 150 -10.53 8.23 -10.96
N LYS A 151 -11.82 8.41 -10.69
CA LYS A 151 -12.37 9.37 -9.72
C LYS A 151 -13.11 8.61 -8.63
N ASP A 152 -13.32 9.27 -7.52
CA ASP A 152 -14.07 8.71 -6.39
C ASP A 152 -15.46 8.19 -6.83
N GLY A 153 -15.73 6.92 -6.56
CA GLY A 153 -16.94 6.21 -6.95
C GLY A 153 -16.93 5.60 -8.37
N ASP A 154 -15.86 5.79 -9.16
CA ASP A 154 -15.75 5.13 -10.47
C ASP A 154 -15.61 3.61 -10.29
N GLU A 155 -16.11 2.86 -11.26
CA GLU A 155 -16.18 1.40 -11.24
C GLU A 155 -15.42 0.80 -12.44
N ILE A 156 -14.70 -0.28 -12.22
CA ILE A 156 -14.18 -1.17 -13.26
C ILE A 156 -15.05 -2.42 -13.25
N ASP A 157 -15.76 -2.64 -14.35
CA ASP A 157 -16.63 -3.80 -14.54
C ASP A 157 -15.80 -5.04 -14.93
N LEU A 158 -15.99 -6.13 -14.20
CA LEU A 158 -15.33 -7.42 -14.43
C LEU A 158 -16.36 -8.52 -14.80
N GLY A 159 -17.63 -8.15 -15.00
CA GLY A 159 -18.76 -9.02 -15.30
C GLY A 159 -19.63 -9.25 -14.06
N ASP A 160 -19.43 -10.35 -13.36
CA ASP A 160 -20.15 -10.65 -12.10
C ASP A 160 -19.57 -9.91 -10.88
N LEU A 161 -18.40 -9.32 -11.03
CA LEU A 161 -17.72 -8.48 -10.04
C LEU A 161 -17.48 -7.09 -10.59
N LYS A 162 -17.31 -6.12 -9.69
CA LYS A 162 -16.80 -4.80 -10.03
C LYS A 162 -15.85 -4.29 -8.95
N ALA A 163 -14.82 -3.55 -9.36
CA ALA A 163 -13.92 -2.84 -8.47
C ALA A 163 -14.32 -1.37 -8.40
N VAL A 164 -14.76 -0.92 -7.22
CA VAL A 164 -15.15 0.48 -6.99
C VAL A 164 -13.98 1.23 -6.38
N PHE A 165 -13.57 2.31 -7.04
CA PHE A 165 -12.47 3.17 -6.62
C PHE A 165 -12.93 4.20 -5.58
N TYR A 166 -12.19 4.31 -4.47
CA TYR A 166 -12.40 5.34 -3.46
C TYR A 166 -11.10 6.12 -3.23
N GLU A 167 -11.12 7.43 -3.43
CA GLU A 167 -9.99 8.27 -3.01
C GLU A 167 -9.77 8.12 -1.51
N ALA A 168 -8.54 7.81 -1.11
CA ALA A 168 -8.15 7.61 0.29
C ALA A 168 -6.79 8.28 0.52
N LYS A 169 -6.77 9.62 0.45
CA LYS A 169 -5.56 10.44 0.59
C LYS A 169 -5.06 10.49 2.03
N GLY A 170 -3.79 10.83 2.21
CA GLY A 170 -3.14 10.96 3.51
C GLY A 170 -1.70 10.45 3.47
N HIS A 171 -1.49 9.27 2.90
CA HIS A 171 -0.16 8.73 2.61
C HIS A 171 0.42 9.36 1.34
N THR A 172 -0.32 9.32 0.23
CA THR A 172 -0.01 10.08 -0.99
C THR A 172 -1.24 10.83 -1.52
N ASP A 173 -1.00 11.79 -2.44
CA ASP A 173 -2.09 12.51 -3.11
C ASP A 173 -2.84 11.65 -4.15
N CYS A 174 -2.31 10.47 -4.51
CA CYS A 174 -2.92 9.52 -5.43
C CYS A 174 -3.45 8.27 -4.76
N SER A 175 -3.40 8.19 -3.43
CA SER A 175 -3.82 7.02 -2.67
C SER A 175 -5.30 6.72 -2.82
N ALA A 176 -5.61 5.44 -3.00
CA ALA A 176 -6.95 4.91 -3.20
C ALA A 176 -7.15 3.58 -2.48
N SER A 177 -8.39 3.32 -2.10
CA SER A 177 -8.90 2.02 -1.66
C SER A 177 -9.84 1.46 -2.72
N TYR A 178 -9.98 0.15 -2.79
CA TYR A 178 -10.87 -0.51 -3.74
C TYR A 178 -11.84 -1.46 -3.02
N MET A 179 -13.13 -1.33 -3.31
CA MET A 179 -14.16 -2.28 -2.86
C MET A 179 -14.50 -3.22 -4.00
N ILE A 180 -14.43 -4.53 -3.76
CA ILE A 180 -14.87 -5.53 -4.73
C ILE A 180 -16.32 -5.91 -4.41
N GLU A 181 -17.22 -5.50 -5.28
CA GLU A 181 -18.64 -5.76 -5.16
C GLU A 181 -19.08 -6.93 -6.05
N PRO A 182 -20.08 -7.74 -5.67
CA PRO A 182 -20.90 -7.65 -4.47
C PRO A 182 -20.28 -8.33 -3.23
N MET A 183 -19.04 -8.80 -3.29
CA MET A 183 -18.36 -9.53 -2.20
C MET A 183 -18.13 -8.66 -0.96
N LYS A 184 -18.09 -7.34 -1.13
CA LYS A 184 -17.73 -6.37 -0.09
C LYS A 184 -16.35 -6.61 0.53
N VAL A 185 -15.38 -6.94 -0.31
CA VAL A 185 -13.97 -7.05 0.07
C VAL A 185 -13.30 -5.70 -0.17
N LEU A 186 -12.84 -5.05 0.88
CA LEU A 186 -12.21 -3.73 0.83
C LEU A 186 -10.70 -3.86 0.94
N PHE A 187 -10.00 -3.46 -0.10
CA PHE A 187 -8.56 -3.28 -0.12
C PHE A 187 -8.24 -1.86 0.33
N LEU A 188 -7.56 -1.72 1.46
CA LEU A 188 -7.26 -0.44 2.08
C LEU A 188 -6.05 0.23 1.42
N SER A 189 -6.14 1.55 1.28
CA SER A 189 -4.97 2.39 1.06
C SER A 189 -4.07 2.41 2.30
N GLU A 190 -2.77 2.59 2.12
CA GLU A 190 -1.82 2.84 3.21
C GLU A 190 -2.10 4.14 3.98
N SER A 191 -2.90 5.03 3.43
CA SER A 191 -3.40 6.19 4.17
C SER A 191 -4.21 5.81 5.42
N ILE A 192 -4.60 4.53 5.55
CA ILE A 192 -5.36 4.02 6.68
C ILE A 192 -4.50 3.03 7.49
N GLY A 193 -3.19 3.19 7.40
CA GLY A 193 -2.21 2.40 8.13
C GLY A 193 -1.98 0.99 7.60
N GLN A 194 -1.03 0.33 8.21
CA GLN A 194 -0.64 -1.04 7.92
C GLN A 194 -0.72 -1.86 9.20
N TYR A 195 -1.59 -2.84 9.21
CA TYR A 195 -1.88 -3.62 10.41
C TYR A 195 -0.95 -4.83 10.54
N GLN A 196 -0.15 -4.84 11.56
CA GLN A 196 0.83 -5.90 11.83
C GLN A 196 0.37 -6.92 12.88
N GLY A 197 -0.78 -6.69 13.50
CA GLY A 197 -1.35 -7.53 14.55
C GLY A 197 -1.95 -6.70 15.70
N PRO A 198 -2.51 -7.33 16.74
CA PRO A 198 -3.13 -6.63 17.86
C PRO A 198 -2.19 -5.64 18.52
N GLY A 199 -2.58 -4.36 18.53
CA GLY A 199 -1.80 -3.28 19.14
C GLY A 199 -0.55 -2.89 18.36
N LYS A 200 -0.40 -3.33 17.11
CA LYS A 200 0.71 -2.96 16.23
C LYS A 200 0.16 -2.39 14.92
N MET A 201 0.30 -1.09 14.76
CA MET A 201 -0.16 -0.34 13.61
C MET A 201 0.95 0.60 13.14
N ASP A 202 1.36 0.50 11.88
CA ASP A 202 2.16 1.53 11.23
C ASP A 202 1.22 2.56 10.59
N VAL A 203 1.38 3.82 10.97
CA VAL A 203 0.45 4.90 10.57
C VAL A 203 0.75 5.40 9.15
N SER A 204 2.00 5.52 8.79
CA SER A 204 2.48 5.86 7.43
C SER A 204 1.84 7.10 6.77
N VAL A 205 1.62 8.19 7.54
CA VAL A 205 1.06 9.43 7.01
C VAL A 205 2.14 10.37 6.51
N LEU A 206 2.20 10.59 5.18
CA LEU A 206 3.25 11.40 4.55
C LEU A 206 2.75 12.75 3.99
N LYS A 207 1.42 12.95 3.88
CA LYS A 207 0.83 14.15 3.27
C LYS A 207 -0.12 14.91 4.17
N SER A 208 -1.03 14.23 4.85
CA SER A 208 -2.03 14.88 5.71
C SER A 208 -2.66 13.91 6.68
N PHE A 209 -2.52 14.16 7.96
CA PHE A 209 -3.22 13.40 9.01
C PHE A 209 -4.74 13.59 8.91
N ASP A 210 -5.21 14.81 8.62
CA ASP A 210 -6.64 15.08 8.54
C ASP A 210 -7.30 14.30 7.39
N GLN A 211 -6.67 14.26 6.20
CA GLN A 211 -7.16 13.47 5.08
C GLN A 211 -7.11 11.96 5.35
N SER A 212 -6.09 11.50 6.04
CA SER A 212 -5.94 10.11 6.43
C SER A 212 -7.04 9.67 7.42
N LEU A 213 -7.31 10.48 8.43
CA LEU A 213 -8.40 10.23 9.39
C LEU A 213 -9.77 10.28 8.72
N GLU A 214 -9.99 11.23 7.79
CA GLU A 214 -11.21 11.30 6.98
C GLU A 214 -11.38 10.05 6.11
N ALA A 215 -10.30 9.59 5.48
CA ALA A 215 -10.31 8.36 4.67
C ALA A 215 -10.68 7.13 5.52
N ALA A 216 -10.12 7.01 6.73
CA ALA A 216 -10.45 5.92 7.65
C ALA A 216 -11.94 5.91 8.02
N GLU A 217 -12.50 7.06 8.39
CA GLU A 217 -13.92 7.18 8.73
C GLU A 217 -14.85 6.92 7.53
N ARG A 218 -14.42 7.29 6.32
CA ARG A 218 -15.18 7.00 5.09
C ARG A 218 -15.17 5.50 4.78
N MET A 219 -14.02 4.85 4.81
CA MET A 219 -13.89 3.42 4.50
C MET A 219 -14.65 2.58 5.54
N ARG A 220 -14.59 2.93 6.82
CA ARG A 220 -15.38 2.30 7.87
C ARG A 220 -16.89 2.28 7.53
N LYS A 221 -17.43 3.41 7.05
CA LYS A 221 -18.87 3.55 6.72
C LYS A 221 -19.31 2.74 5.50
N LEU A 222 -18.39 2.24 4.67
CA LEU A 222 -18.74 1.36 3.55
C LEU A 222 -19.24 -0.02 4.01
N GLY A 223 -18.96 -0.40 5.26
CA GLY A 223 -19.45 -1.64 5.84
C GLY A 223 -18.92 -2.88 5.10
N ALA A 224 -17.61 -2.95 4.91
CA ALA A 224 -16.96 -4.09 4.26
C ALA A 224 -17.15 -5.36 5.08
N ASN A 225 -17.43 -6.48 4.40
CA ASN A 225 -17.44 -7.81 5.03
C ASN A 225 -16.01 -8.25 5.37
N ARG A 226 -15.06 -7.89 4.50
CA ARG A 226 -13.67 -8.29 4.57
C ARG A 226 -12.78 -7.08 4.28
N ILE A 227 -11.69 -6.95 5.03
CA ILE A 227 -10.69 -5.90 4.87
C ILE A 227 -9.34 -6.53 4.58
N VAL A 228 -8.64 -6.00 3.57
CA VAL A 228 -7.29 -6.40 3.18
C VAL A 228 -6.36 -5.20 3.33
N SER A 229 -5.32 -5.34 4.13
CA SER A 229 -4.21 -4.40 4.19
C SER A 229 -3.22 -4.69 3.05
N MET A 230 -2.73 -3.66 2.38
CA MET A 230 -1.86 -3.83 1.21
C MET A 230 -0.46 -4.35 1.54
N HIS A 231 -0.06 -4.41 2.80
CA HIS A 231 1.17 -5.06 3.20
C HIS A 231 0.88 -6.33 3.99
N TYR A 232 0.17 -6.45 4.94
CA TYR A 232 0.10 -7.61 5.82
C TYR A 232 -1.13 -8.50 5.58
N GLY A 233 -1.84 -8.28 4.47
CA GLY A 233 -2.93 -9.15 4.02
C GLY A 233 -4.23 -8.94 4.77
N PHE A 234 -4.94 -10.03 4.98
CA PHE A 234 -6.32 -10.06 5.40
C PHE A 234 -6.50 -9.77 6.89
N ILE A 235 -7.46 -8.93 7.22
CA ILE A 235 -7.81 -8.61 8.61
C ILE A 235 -8.99 -9.51 9.04
N PRO A 236 -8.92 -10.16 10.22
CA PRO A 236 -10.02 -10.98 10.69
C PRO A 236 -11.35 -10.21 10.78
N GLU A 237 -12.46 -10.79 10.33
CA GLU A 237 -13.78 -10.13 10.28
C GLU A 237 -14.21 -9.55 11.62
N TYR A 238 -13.96 -10.28 12.71
CA TYR A 238 -14.29 -9.83 14.07
C TYR A 238 -13.51 -8.58 14.51
N TYR A 239 -12.53 -8.17 13.71
CA TYR A 239 -11.65 -7.04 14.01
C TYR A 239 -11.90 -5.83 13.10
N ASN A 240 -12.79 -5.92 12.11
CA ASN A 240 -13.00 -4.88 11.10
C ASN A 240 -13.27 -3.49 11.70
N ASP A 241 -14.21 -3.37 12.65
CA ASP A 241 -14.52 -2.09 13.29
C ASP A 241 -13.37 -1.59 14.17
N ARG A 242 -12.73 -2.50 14.92
CA ARG A 242 -11.59 -2.18 15.78
C ARG A 242 -10.39 -1.69 15.00
N TYR A 243 -10.17 -2.20 13.80
CA TYR A 243 -9.10 -1.76 12.93
C TYR A 243 -9.13 -0.23 12.74
N PHE A 244 -10.27 0.29 12.31
CA PHE A 244 -10.41 1.74 12.08
C PHE A 244 -10.29 2.55 13.37
N GLU A 245 -10.84 2.07 14.47
CA GLU A 245 -10.75 2.72 15.77
C GLU A 245 -9.30 2.77 16.28
N GLU A 246 -8.56 1.68 16.13
CA GLU A 246 -7.16 1.62 16.51
C GLU A 246 -6.30 2.49 15.62
N TYR A 247 -6.55 2.48 14.30
CA TYR A 247 -5.86 3.36 13.37
C TYR A 247 -6.04 4.85 13.74
N ILE A 248 -7.27 5.28 13.93
CA ILE A 248 -7.58 6.68 14.29
C ILE A 248 -6.87 7.09 15.59
N LYS A 249 -6.88 6.19 16.58
CA LYS A 249 -6.21 6.41 17.85
C LYS A 249 -4.69 6.50 17.69
N GLU A 250 -4.11 5.58 16.93
CA GLU A 250 -2.66 5.51 16.75
C GLU A 250 -2.13 6.70 15.93
N ALA A 251 -2.81 7.07 14.84
CA ALA A 251 -2.48 8.26 14.06
C ALA A 251 -2.55 9.55 14.89
N GLY A 252 -3.57 9.65 15.75
CA GLY A 252 -3.68 10.77 16.69
C GLY A 252 -2.53 10.78 17.71
N TRP A 253 -2.14 9.62 18.23
CA TRP A 253 -1.05 9.51 19.20
C TRP A 253 0.31 9.83 18.57
N GLU A 254 0.62 9.32 17.39
CA GLU A 254 1.86 9.62 16.67
C GLU A 254 2.00 11.12 16.38
N ARG A 255 0.96 11.73 15.82
CA ARG A 255 0.92 13.18 15.55
C ARG A 255 1.20 13.99 16.82
N GLU A 256 0.57 13.66 17.94
CA GLU A 256 0.75 14.35 19.23
C GLU A 256 2.13 14.09 19.85
N LEU A 257 2.70 12.89 19.69
CA LEU A 257 4.07 12.58 20.11
C LEU A 257 5.06 13.52 19.40
N ILE A 258 4.98 13.59 18.08
CA ILE A 258 5.85 14.44 17.25
C ILE A 258 5.65 15.92 17.62
N LYS A 259 4.40 16.41 17.74
CA LYS A 259 4.12 17.79 18.19
C LYS A 259 4.74 18.12 19.55
N LYS A 260 4.67 17.21 20.51
CA LYS A 260 5.28 17.40 21.85
C LYS A 260 6.80 17.48 21.77
N CYS A 261 7.44 16.69 20.92
CA CYS A 261 8.87 16.74 20.70
C CYS A 261 9.31 18.06 20.05
N ILE A 262 8.56 18.52 19.03
CA ILE A 262 8.79 19.83 18.39
C ILE A 262 8.68 20.98 19.40
N LYS A 263 7.61 21.00 20.23
CA LYS A 263 7.42 22.02 21.28
C LYS A 263 8.53 22.02 22.34
N LYS A 264 9.24 20.91 22.53
CA LYS A 264 10.42 20.82 23.41
C LYS A 264 11.72 21.25 22.71
N GLY A 265 11.68 21.64 21.45
CA GLY A 265 12.83 22.11 20.69
C GLY A 265 13.74 21.00 20.15
N LEU A 266 13.25 19.76 20.06
CA LEU A 266 14.02 18.65 19.52
C LEU A 266 14.21 18.80 18.01
N SER A 267 15.40 18.40 17.53
CA SER A 267 15.71 18.30 16.09
C SER A 267 14.92 17.15 15.43
N ASP A 268 14.81 17.17 14.10
CA ASP A 268 14.12 16.11 13.36
C ASP A 268 14.79 14.75 13.59
N GLN A 269 16.12 14.70 13.72
CA GLN A 269 16.84 13.45 14.01
C GLN A 269 16.51 12.92 15.41
N GLU A 270 16.51 13.77 16.44
CA GLU A 270 16.15 13.35 17.80
C GLU A 270 14.70 12.85 17.87
N ILE A 271 13.80 13.43 17.07
CA ILE A 271 12.40 12.98 16.97
C ILE A 271 12.34 11.64 16.26
N SER A 272 13.11 11.44 15.18
CA SER A 272 13.21 10.16 14.48
C SER A 272 13.77 9.05 15.38
N ASP A 273 14.80 9.33 16.17
CA ASP A 273 15.36 8.38 17.12
C ASP A 273 14.33 7.96 18.19
N ILE A 274 13.47 8.88 18.61
CA ILE A 274 12.35 8.60 19.53
C ILE A 274 11.28 7.76 18.81
N HIS A 275 10.95 8.10 17.57
CA HIS A 275 9.96 7.36 16.76
C HIS A 275 10.40 5.91 16.56
N ASP A 276 11.67 5.66 16.31
CA ASP A 276 12.25 4.32 16.16
C ASP A 276 12.02 3.44 17.42
N ILE A 277 12.05 4.02 18.63
CA ILE A 277 11.80 3.28 19.87
C ILE A 277 10.38 2.71 19.90
N PHE A 278 9.40 3.39 19.31
CA PHE A 278 7.99 2.99 19.34
C PHE A 278 7.57 2.15 18.14
N TYR A 279 8.17 2.38 16.97
CA TYR A 279 7.70 1.82 15.69
C TYR A 279 8.70 0.90 15.01
N TRP A 280 10.03 1.11 15.16
CA TRP A 280 11.05 0.28 14.53
C TRP A 280 11.29 -1.02 15.31
N GLU A 281 10.25 -1.84 15.40
CA GLU A 281 10.28 -3.14 16.05
C GLU A 281 10.83 -4.24 15.13
N GLU A 282 11.10 -5.42 15.71
CA GLU A 282 11.70 -6.57 15.01
C GLU A 282 10.89 -6.99 13.77
N ASP A 283 9.57 -6.98 13.85
CA ASP A 283 8.70 -7.39 12.75
C ASP A 283 8.79 -6.41 11.56
N LEU A 284 8.84 -5.10 11.83
CA LEU A 284 9.00 -4.08 10.79
C LEU A 284 10.39 -4.13 10.16
N ARG A 285 11.45 -4.32 10.97
CA ARG A 285 12.85 -4.45 10.52
C ARG A 285 13.05 -5.50 9.46
N GLN A 286 12.15 -6.43 9.35
CA GLN A 286 12.26 -7.57 8.47
C GLN A 286 11.38 -7.43 7.23
N ALA A 287 10.32 -6.64 7.33
CA ALA A 287 9.40 -6.37 6.24
C ALA A 287 9.81 -5.16 5.41
N HIS A 288 10.52 -4.18 6.01
CA HIS A 288 10.88 -2.93 5.37
C HIS A 288 12.39 -2.65 5.39
N PRO A 289 12.97 -2.11 4.31
CA PRO A 289 14.28 -1.49 4.34
C PRO A 289 14.29 -0.31 5.32
N TYR A 290 15.32 -0.23 6.19
CA TYR A 290 15.42 0.89 7.15
C TYR A 290 15.44 2.26 6.46
N ASP A 291 16.16 2.38 5.35
CA ASP A 291 16.25 3.64 4.62
C ASP A 291 14.89 4.15 4.13
N ALA A 292 14.01 3.26 3.66
CA ALA A 292 12.66 3.62 3.25
C ALA A 292 11.79 4.02 4.44
N TYR A 293 11.83 3.26 5.53
CA TYR A 293 11.16 3.60 6.79
C TYR A 293 11.63 4.95 7.33
N HIS A 294 12.94 5.15 7.46
CA HIS A 294 13.52 6.40 7.98
C HIS A 294 13.15 7.60 7.11
N MET A 295 13.18 7.44 5.78
CA MET A 295 12.75 8.49 4.85
C MET A 295 11.27 8.88 5.09
N ASN A 296 10.39 7.91 5.25
CA ASN A 296 8.97 8.14 5.54
C ASN A 296 8.79 8.84 6.90
N THR A 297 9.47 8.37 7.94
CA THR A 297 9.47 9.00 9.26
C THR A 297 9.91 10.47 9.20
N MET A 298 10.99 10.78 8.48
CA MET A 298 11.46 12.16 8.31
C MET A 298 10.46 13.05 7.54
N ILE A 299 9.72 12.49 6.58
CA ILE A 299 8.64 13.20 5.88
C ILE A 299 7.50 13.51 6.86
N THR A 300 7.07 12.52 7.65
CA THR A 300 6.02 12.69 8.68
C THR A 300 6.39 13.74 9.70
N ILE A 301 7.64 13.73 10.20
CA ILE A 301 8.12 14.74 11.16
C ILE A 301 8.07 16.14 10.56
N LYS A 302 8.53 16.32 9.32
CA LYS A 302 8.49 17.62 8.61
C LYS A 302 7.05 18.08 8.37
N LEU A 303 6.14 17.16 8.05
CA LEU A 303 4.71 17.45 7.90
C LEU A 303 4.14 18.02 9.21
N VAL A 304 4.35 17.34 10.33
CA VAL A 304 3.83 17.76 11.65
C VAL A 304 4.50 19.05 12.14
N ARG A 305 5.80 19.25 11.80
CA ARG A 305 6.49 20.52 12.12
C ARG A 305 5.84 21.70 11.40
N LYS A 306 5.60 21.56 10.10
CA LYS A 306 4.90 22.58 9.31
C LYS A 306 3.51 22.88 9.87
N GLU A 307 2.71 21.86 10.19
CA GLU A 307 1.38 22.03 10.81
C GLU A 307 1.48 22.78 12.14
N THR A 308 2.47 22.43 12.98
CA THR A 308 2.68 23.07 14.29
C THR A 308 3.08 24.55 14.15
N GLU A 309 3.90 24.89 13.15
CA GLU A 309 4.29 26.29 12.86
C GLU A 309 3.08 27.10 12.35
N GLU A 310 2.26 26.52 11.48
CA GLU A 310 1.04 27.16 10.98
C GLU A 310 0.00 27.41 12.10
N GLU A 311 -0.13 26.48 13.05
CA GLU A 311 -1.00 26.64 14.23
C GLU A 311 -0.49 27.79 15.12
N ASN A 312 0.81 27.88 15.34
CA ASN A 312 1.42 28.95 16.15
C ASN A 312 1.39 30.32 15.46
N GLY A 313 1.42 30.39 14.14
CA GLY A 313 1.32 31.64 13.37
C GLY A 313 -0.10 32.19 13.23
N LYS A 314 -1.12 31.41 13.61
CA LYS A 314 -2.53 31.82 13.63
C LYS A 314 -2.97 32.39 14.99
N LEU A 315 -2.11 32.34 16.00
CA LEU A 315 -2.28 32.95 17.33
C LEU A 315 -1.57 34.29 17.42
#